data_2ec0dcc7275c4c2ad1bd913270cb1a4d
#
_entry.id   2ec0dcc7275c4c2ad1bd913270cb1a4d
#
_cell.length_a   1.000
_cell.length_b   1.000
_cell.length_c   1.000
_cell.angle_alpha   90.00
_cell.angle_beta   90.00
_cell.angle_gamma   90.00
#
_symmetry.space_group_name_H-M   'P 1'
#
loop_
_entity.id
_entity.type
_entity.pdbx_description
1 polymer ?
#
loop_
_entity_poly.entity_id
_entity_poly.type
_entity_poly.pdbx_seq_one_letter_code
_entity_poly.pdbx_strand_id
1 'polypeptide(L)'
;MSRFRDRLPENVDGDFYVDHSCIDCDLCRQLAPATFTRSDEKSQSYVQAQPVDHAGQHRALMALVTCPTSSIGTTHKLDSKDAARALPEPLSPTIDDVMFCGWASPNSYGAAAWLIRRSDGNVLVDSPRFASTLADRIAELGGVRWMVLSHRDDVADHRQFAKRFGCERVLHRDDITRDTREVERILEGDAAIDLAPDLRIVPVPGHSRGSCVLIYRDQFAFTGDHVWGDEDERVLEAGRDVSWYSWPEQQRSMVRLADHSFTWVLPGHGRRFHAASPEAMRAELLRLAAAM
;
A
#
# COMPACT_ATOMS: atom_id res chain seq x y z
N MET A 1 -14.99 -15.17 0.83
CA MET A 1 -14.71 -15.98 -0.38
C MET A 1 -15.65 -15.57 -1.47
N SER A 2 -15.12 -15.33 -2.65
CA SER A 2 -15.87 -15.01 -3.87
C SER A 2 -16.93 -16.08 -4.18
N ARG A 3 -18.02 -15.63 -4.79
CA ARG A 3 -19.14 -16.52 -5.15
C ARG A 3 -19.43 -16.41 -6.64
N PHE A 4 -19.28 -17.49 -7.38
CA PHE A 4 -19.50 -17.51 -8.82
C PHE A 4 -20.90 -17.02 -9.24
N ARG A 5 -21.94 -17.33 -8.47
CA ARG A 5 -23.31 -16.84 -8.73
C ARG A 5 -23.46 -15.33 -8.60
N ASP A 6 -22.58 -14.70 -7.80
CA ASP A 6 -22.60 -13.27 -7.51
C ASP A 6 -21.53 -12.52 -8.35
N ARG A 7 -20.97 -13.18 -9.39
CA ARG A 7 -19.96 -12.58 -10.27
C ARG A 7 -20.51 -11.39 -11.04
N LEU A 8 -19.65 -10.43 -11.30
CA LEU A 8 -19.99 -9.27 -12.11
C LEU A 8 -20.27 -9.70 -13.56
N PRO A 9 -21.34 -9.17 -14.20
CA PRO A 9 -21.68 -9.52 -15.58
C PRO A 9 -20.66 -9.03 -16.62
N GLU A 10 -19.80 -8.07 -16.27
CA GLU A 10 -18.72 -7.53 -17.09
C GLU A 10 -17.55 -8.52 -17.25
N ASN A 11 -17.41 -9.50 -16.36
CA ASN A 11 -16.33 -10.49 -16.50
C ASN A 11 -16.49 -11.25 -17.82
N VAL A 12 -15.40 -11.38 -18.57
CA VAL A 12 -15.34 -12.32 -19.69
C VAL A 12 -15.44 -13.77 -19.20
N ASP A 13 -16.00 -14.65 -20.01
CA ASP A 13 -16.10 -16.07 -19.69
C ASP A 13 -14.72 -16.69 -19.47
N GLY A 14 -14.63 -17.60 -18.49
CA GLY A 14 -13.44 -18.37 -18.18
C GLY A 14 -13.28 -18.69 -16.69
N ASP A 15 -12.05 -19.03 -16.28
CA ASP A 15 -11.79 -19.46 -14.91
C ASP A 15 -11.85 -18.35 -13.90
N PHE A 16 -11.15 -17.24 -14.15
CA PHE A 16 -11.11 -16.10 -13.22
C PHE A 16 -12.38 -15.24 -13.34
N TYR A 17 -12.87 -14.79 -12.21
CA TYR A 17 -13.97 -13.83 -12.12
C TYR A 17 -13.81 -12.90 -10.90
N VAL A 18 -14.47 -11.77 -10.93
CA VAL A 18 -14.64 -10.85 -9.78
C VAL A 18 -16.12 -10.82 -9.44
N ASP A 19 -16.46 -10.83 -8.15
CA ASP A 19 -17.84 -10.72 -7.68
C ASP A 19 -18.16 -9.34 -7.08
N HIS A 20 -19.42 -9.13 -6.73
CA HIS A 20 -19.94 -7.86 -6.22
C HIS A 20 -19.32 -7.39 -4.88
N SER A 21 -18.53 -8.20 -4.20
CA SER A 21 -17.83 -7.79 -2.99
C SER A 21 -16.54 -6.96 -3.25
N CYS A 22 -16.23 -6.67 -4.52
CA CYS A 22 -15.13 -5.79 -4.91
C CYS A 22 -15.32 -4.37 -4.36
N ILE A 23 -14.29 -3.82 -3.73
CA ILE A 23 -14.27 -2.48 -3.12
C ILE A 23 -13.42 -1.47 -3.90
N ASP A 24 -13.05 -1.79 -5.14
CA ASP A 24 -12.29 -0.92 -6.05
C ASP A 24 -10.90 -0.47 -5.53
N CYS A 25 -10.21 -1.31 -4.77
CA CYS A 25 -8.89 -0.97 -4.20
C CYS A 25 -7.74 -0.94 -5.21
N ASP A 26 -7.96 -1.19 -6.48
CA ASP A 26 -7.01 -1.17 -7.61
C ASP A 26 -5.88 -2.23 -7.61
N LEU A 27 -5.57 -2.88 -6.50
CA LEU A 27 -4.39 -3.75 -6.40
C LEU A 27 -4.34 -4.89 -7.43
N CYS A 28 -5.49 -5.44 -7.82
CA CYS A 28 -5.53 -6.48 -8.87
C CYS A 28 -5.15 -5.94 -10.25
N ARG A 29 -5.53 -4.69 -10.56
CA ARG A 29 -5.17 -4.01 -11.81
C ARG A 29 -3.69 -3.66 -11.86
N GLN A 30 -3.10 -3.30 -10.72
CA GLN A 30 -1.65 -3.07 -10.61
C GLN A 30 -0.84 -4.37 -10.74
N LEU A 31 -1.32 -5.48 -10.14
CA LEU A 31 -0.63 -6.77 -10.18
C LEU A 31 -0.78 -7.51 -11.51
N ALA A 32 -1.97 -7.49 -12.12
CA ALA A 32 -2.29 -8.23 -13.33
C ALA A 32 -3.15 -7.39 -14.30
N PRO A 33 -2.61 -6.26 -14.83
CA PRO A 33 -3.37 -5.32 -15.68
C PRO A 33 -3.86 -5.95 -16.99
N ALA A 34 -3.19 -6.99 -17.49
CA ALA A 34 -3.68 -7.73 -18.66
C ALA A 34 -4.98 -8.51 -18.39
N THR A 35 -5.22 -8.87 -17.12
CA THR A 35 -6.40 -9.67 -16.71
C THR A 35 -7.51 -8.80 -16.15
N PHE A 36 -7.19 -7.83 -15.29
CA PHE A 36 -8.18 -7.02 -14.58
C PHE A 36 -8.20 -5.59 -15.09
N THR A 37 -9.41 -5.05 -15.20
CA THR A 37 -9.65 -3.63 -15.51
C THR A 37 -10.79 -3.09 -14.64
N ARG A 38 -11.11 -1.81 -14.77
CA ARG A 38 -12.15 -1.11 -14.00
C ARG A 38 -13.41 -0.91 -14.83
N SER A 39 -14.56 -1.05 -14.19
CA SER A 39 -15.83 -0.54 -14.68
C SER A 39 -16.06 0.85 -14.07
N ASP A 40 -16.04 1.89 -14.88
CA ASP A 40 -16.27 3.27 -14.41
C ASP A 40 -17.70 3.45 -13.88
N GLU A 41 -18.67 2.79 -14.51
CA GLU A 41 -20.07 2.84 -14.09
C GLU A 41 -20.29 2.27 -12.68
N LYS A 42 -19.57 1.19 -12.34
CA LYS A 42 -19.73 0.47 -11.06
C LYS A 42 -18.67 0.76 -10.03
N SER A 43 -17.59 1.42 -10.42
CA SER A 43 -16.40 1.57 -9.56
C SER A 43 -15.97 0.24 -8.96
N GLN A 44 -15.78 -0.77 -9.82
CA GLN A 44 -15.36 -2.12 -9.44
C GLN A 44 -14.43 -2.69 -10.51
N SER A 45 -13.48 -3.53 -10.08
CA SER A 45 -12.65 -4.30 -11.01
C SER A 45 -13.42 -5.49 -11.57
N TYR A 46 -13.13 -5.84 -12.82
CA TYR A 46 -13.64 -7.07 -13.45
C TYR A 46 -12.55 -7.71 -14.32
N VAL A 47 -12.77 -8.96 -14.74
CA VAL A 47 -11.87 -9.69 -15.64
C VAL A 47 -12.15 -9.27 -17.08
N GLN A 48 -11.24 -8.52 -17.70
CA GLN A 48 -11.32 -8.10 -19.11
C GLN A 48 -10.79 -9.16 -20.08
N ALA A 49 -9.83 -9.98 -19.61
CA ALA A 49 -9.26 -11.08 -20.39
C ALA A 49 -8.78 -12.20 -19.46
N GLN A 50 -8.97 -13.43 -19.85
CA GLN A 50 -8.42 -14.57 -19.12
C GLN A 50 -6.92 -14.68 -19.35
N PRO A 51 -6.11 -15.10 -18.34
CA PRO A 51 -4.69 -15.36 -18.54
C PRO A 51 -4.47 -16.45 -19.61
N VAL A 52 -3.57 -16.19 -20.57
CA VAL A 52 -3.31 -17.10 -21.69
C VAL A 52 -2.08 -17.99 -21.49
N ASP A 53 -1.24 -17.67 -20.50
CA ASP A 53 -0.01 -18.39 -20.20
C ASP A 53 0.23 -18.53 -18.69
N HIS A 54 1.26 -19.27 -18.32
CA HIS A 54 1.62 -19.51 -16.92
C HIS A 54 2.00 -18.22 -16.17
N ALA A 55 2.67 -17.28 -16.83
CA ALA A 55 3.09 -16.02 -16.19
C ALA A 55 1.87 -15.14 -15.88
N GLY A 56 0.95 -14.98 -16.84
CA GLY A 56 -0.31 -14.28 -16.63
C GLY A 56 -1.18 -14.94 -15.55
N GLN A 57 -1.27 -16.28 -15.54
CA GLN A 57 -1.99 -17.02 -14.51
C GLN A 57 -1.36 -16.79 -13.13
N HIS A 58 -0.04 -16.81 -13.02
CA HIS A 58 0.68 -16.54 -11.78
C HIS A 58 0.37 -15.13 -11.25
N ARG A 59 0.40 -14.10 -12.12
CA ARG A 59 0.05 -12.71 -11.76
C ARG A 59 -1.41 -12.60 -11.31
N ALA A 60 -2.35 -13.24 -12.00
CA ALA A 60 -3.76 -13.26 -11.62
C ALA A 60 -3.99 -13.96 -10.27
N LEU A 61 -3.25 -15.03 -9.97
CA LEU A 61 -3.27 -15.70 -8.66
C LEU A 61 -2.64 -14.83 -7.55
N MET A 62 -1.60 -14.05 -7.83
CA MET A 62 -1.09 -13.05 -6.89
C MET A 62 -2.15 -11.99 -6.58
N ALA A 63 -2.89 -11.51 -7.58
CA ALA A 63 -3.99 -10.59 -7.40
C ALA A 63 -5.12 -11.21 -6.54
N LEU A 64 -5.46 -12.48 -6.77
CA LEU A 64 -6.45 -13.23 -5.96
C LEU A 64 -6.02 -13.29 -4.49
N VAL A 65 -4.75 -13.62 -4.21
CA VAL A 65 -4.20 -13.70 -2.85
C VAL A 65 -4.19 -12.32 -2.18
N THR A 66 -3.89 -11.28 -2.95
CA THR A 66 -3.80 -9.89 -2.46
C THR A 66 -5.18 -9.29 -2.18
N CYS A 67 -6.24 -9.72 -2.89
CA CYS A 67 -7.57 -9.13 -2.80
C CYS A 67 -8.08 -9.08 -1.34
N PRO A 68 -8.38 -7.87 -0.80
CA PRO A 68 -8.74 -7.69 0.60
C PRO A 68 -10.08 -8.34 0.95
N THR A 69 -11.04 -8.28 0.03
CA THR A 69 -12.39 -8.81 0.21
C THR A 69 -12.55 -10.25 -0.30
N SER A 70 -11.48 -10.82 -0.88
CA SER A 70 -11.53 -12.12 -1.57
C SER A 70 -12.62 -12.15 -2.66
N SER A 71 -12.81 -11.04 -3.38
CA SER A 71 -13.79 -10.92 -4.47
C SER A 71 -13.33 -11.62 -5.75
N ILE A 72 -12.03 -11.87 -5.90
CA ILE A 72 -11.50 -12.61 -7.04
C ILE A 72 -11.63 -14.10 -6.76
N GLY A 73 -12.18 -14.84 -7.71
CA GLY A 73 -12.33 -16.29 -7.64
C GLY A 73 -12.00 -17.00 -8.93
N THR A 74 -12.00 -18.32 -8.86
CA THR A 74 -11.81 -19.22 -10.01
C THR A 74 -12.91 -20.29 -10.03
N THR A 75 -13.34 -20.67 -11.22
CA THR A 75 -14.37 -21.73 -11.39
C THR A 75 -13.83 -23.11 -11.05
N HIS A 76 -12.53 -23.34 -11.30
CA HIS A 76 -11.82 -24.53 -10.89
C HIS A 76 -10.83 -24.17 -9.77
N LYS A 77 -10.55 -25.11 -8.89
CA LYS A 77 -9.58 -24.91 -7.81
C LYS A 77 -8.17 -24.88 -8.40
N LEU A 78 -7.58 -23.69 -8.48
CA LEU A 78 -6.17 -23.50 -8.86
C LEU A 78 -5.27 -23.51 -7.61
N ASP A 79 -4.04 -23.99 -7.76
CA ASP A 79 -3.03 -23.92 -6.70
C ASP A 79 -2.40 -22.52 -6.68
N SER A 80 -2.62 -21.77 -5.62
CA SER A 80 -2.08 -20.42 -5.42
C SER A 80 -0.87 -20.36 -4.51
N LYS A 81 -0.28 -21.51 -4.13
CA LYS A 81 0.84 -21.55 -3.16
C LYS A 81 2.05 -20.77 -3.65
N ASP A 82 2.44 -20.96 -4.91
CA ASP A 82 3.61 -20.28 -5.47
C ASP A 82 3.36 -18.78 -5.59
N ALA A 83 2.15 -18.36 -6.01
CA ALA A 83 1.75 -16.97 -6.04
C ALA A 83 1.73 -16.33 -4.63
N ALA A 84 1.26 -17.06 -3.63
CA ALA A 84 1.28 -16.63 -2.23
C ALA A 84 2.69 -16.47 -1.68
N ARG A 85 3.62 -17.36 -2.06
CA ARG A 85 5.04 -17.31 -1.65
C ARG A 85 5.87 -16.29 -2.44
N ALA A 86 5.40 -15.84 -3.59
CA ALA A 86 6.04 -14.77 -4.36
C ALA A 86 5.92 -13.40 -3.66
N LEU A 87 5.05 -13.27 -2.67
CA LEU A 87 4.90 -12.06 -1.85
C LEU A 87 5.69 -12.19 -0.52
N PRO A 88 6.40 -11.15 -0.07
CA PRO A 88 6.53 -9.81 -0.65
C PRO A 88 7.29 -9.82 -1.97
N GLU A 89 6.80 -9.03 -2.94
CA GLU A 89 7.40 -8.89 -4.27
C GLU A 89 8.31 -7.65 -4.33
N PRO A 90 9.55 -7.72 -4.86
CA PRO A 90 10.39 -6.56 -5.08
C PRO A 90 9.71 -5.47 -5.91
N LEU A 91 9.98 -4.20 -5.63
CA LEU A 91 9.45 -3.06 -6.38
C LEU A 91 9.80 -3.15 -7.86
N SER A 92 11.01 -3.60 -8.16
CA SER A 92 11.47 -3.91 -9.51
C SER A 92 12.62 -4.92 -9.46
N PRO A 93 13.05 -5.49 -10.60
CA PRO A 93 14.23 -6.38 -10.64
C PRO A 93 15.54 -5.73 -10.16
N THR A 94 15.63 -4.41 -10.18
CA THR A 94 16.80 -3.63 -9.75
C THR A 94 16.64 -2.98 -8.38
N ILE A 95 15.45 -3.04 -7.79
CA ILE A 95 15.12 -2.51 -6.46
C ILE A 95 14.50 -3.68 -5.68
N ASP A 96 15.36 -4.45 -5.00
CA ASP A 96 14.98 -5.68 -4.30
C ASP A 96 14.87 -5.51 -2.79
N ASP A 97 15.28 -4.36 -2.26
CA ASP A 97 15.21 -4.01 -0.84
C ASP A 97 13.91 -3.28 -0.45
N VAL A 98 13.12 -2.81 -1.40
CA VAL A 98 11.76 -2.28 -1.20
C VAL A 98 10.77 -3.24 -1.85
N MET A 99 9.85 -3.79 -1.07
CA MET A 99 8.99 -4.89 -1.50
C MET A 99 7.52 -4.62 -1.17
N PHE A 100 6.64 -4.94 -2.12
CA PHE A 100 5.19 -4.90 -1.93
C PHE A 100 4.72 -6.17 -1.21
N CYS A 101 4.05 -6.03 -0.07
CA CYS A 101 3.65 -7.17 0.76
C CYS A 101 2.51 -7.99 0.17
N GLY A 102 1.65 -7.41 -0.68
CA GLY A 102 0.38 -8.03 -1.03
C GLY A 102 -0.52 -8.22 0.21
N TRP A 103 -1.38 -9.23 0.19
CA TRP A 103 -2.22 -9.62 1.33
C TRP A 103 -2.95 -8.42 1.97
N ALA A 104 -3.57 -7.57 1.13
CA ALA A 104 -4.27 -6.40 1.61
C ALA A 104 -5.42 -6.77 2.57
N SER A 105 -5.71 -5.88 3.52
CA SER A 105 -6.72 -6.10 4.53
C SER A 105 -8.02 -5.34 4.22
N PRO A 106 -9.19 -5.93 4.41
CA PRO A 106 -10.45 -5.18 4.36
C PRO A 106 -10.56 -4.17 5.50
N ASN A 107 -9.83 -4.36 6.61
CA ASN A 107 -9.81 -3.44 7.76
C ASN A 107 -8.98 -2.17 7.48
N SER A 108 -8.21 -2.17 6.41
CA SER A 108 -7.48 -1.00 5.87
C SER A 108 -7.95 -0.71 4.44
N TYR A 109 -9.18 -0.97 4.11
CA TYR A 109 -9.83 -0.72 2.80
C TYR A 109 -9.02 -1.19 1.58
N GLY A 110 -8.10 -2.14 1.78
CA GLY A 110 -7.25 -2.65 0.72
C GLY A 110 -5.96 -1.88 0.51
N ALA A 111 -5.51 -1.13 1.51
CA ALA A 111 -4.24 -0.43 1.45
C ALA A 111 -3.05 -1.35 1.15
N ALA A 112 -2.11 -0.84 0.37
CA ALA A 112 -0.81 -1.45 0.13
C ALA A 112 0.08 -1.31 1.37
N ALA A 113 0.78 -2.39 1.75
CA ALA A 113 1.81 -2.38 2.77
C ALA A 113 3.15 -2.76 2.15
N TRP A 114 4.23 -2.24 2.73
CA TRP A 114 5.56 -2.33 2.16
C TRP A 114 6.56 -2.91 3.15
N LEU A 115 7.48 -3.74 2.68
CA LEU A 115 8.62 -4.24 3.46
C LEU A 115 9.90 -3.62 2.92
N ILE A 116 10.66 -2.94 3.80
CA ILE A 116 12.00 -2.44 3.51
C ILE A 116 13.00 -3.41 4.13
N ARG A 117 13.83 -4.03 3.29
CA ARG A 117 14.92 -4.91 3.74
C ARG A 117 16.16 -4.08 4.07
N ARG A 118 16.69 -4.26 5.28
CA ARG A 118 17.84 -3.50 5.78
C ARG A 118 18.76 -4.39 6.61
N SER A 119 20.06 -4.12 6.57
CA SER A 119 21.06 -4.82 7.41
C SER A 119 20.83 -4.61 8.90
N ASP A 120 20.31 -3.44 9.30
CA ASP A 120 20.07 -3.08 10.71
C ASP A 120 18.65 -3.44 11.19
N GLY A 121 17.96 -4.30 10.45
CA GLY A 121 16.61 -4.75 10.72
C GLY A 121 15.56 -4.10 9.81
N ASN A 122 14.68 -4.95 9.29
CA ASN A 122 13.66 -4.56 8.31
C ASN A 122 12.61 -3.66 8.91
N VAL A 123 11.96 -2.87 8.03
CA VAL A 123 10.82 -2.02 8.37
C VAL A 123 9.60 -2.51 7.61
N LEU A 124 8.51 -2.76 8.32
CA LEU A 124 7.19 -2.94 7.74
C LEU A 124 6.46 -1.59 7.77
N VAL A 125 6.04 -1.10 6.62
CA VAL A 125 5.26 0.14 6.50
C VAL A 125 3.82 -0.23 6.28
N ASP A 126 2.97 0.24 7.17
CA ASP A 126 1.57 -0.12 7.31
C ASP A 126 1.32 -1.63 7.54
N SER A 127 0.06 -2.01 7.75
CA SER A 127 -0.24 -3.37 8.13
C SER A 127 -0.99 -4.13 7.06
N PRO A 128 -0.36 -5.11 6.39
CA PRO A 128 -1.12 -6.04 5.58
C PRO A 128 -1.98 -6.95 6.45
N ARG A 129 -2.88 -7.71 5.85
CA ARG A 129 -3.58 -8.82 6.51
C ARG A 129 -2.57 -9.86 6.99
N PHE A 130 -2.68 -10.29 8.24
CA PHE A 130 -1.81 -11.32 8.78
C PHE A 130 -2.19 -12.69 8.17
N ALA A 131 -1.26 -13.23 7.40
CA ALA A 131 -1.31 -14.59 6.88
C ALA A 131 -0.02 -15.31 7.24
N SER A 132 -0.10 -16.58 7.65
CA SER A 132 1.08 -17.37 8.03
C SER A 132 2.10 -17.42 6.89
N THR A 133 1.66 -17.63 5.65
CA THR A 133 2.55 -17.63 4.47
C THR A 133 3.34 -16.34 4.33
N LEU A 134 2.70 -15.18 4.48
CA LEU A 134 3.39 -13.88 4.44
C LEU A 134 4.34 -13.72 5.63
N ALA A 135 3.87 -14.02 6.85
CA ALA A 135 4.67 -13.89 8.06
C ALA A 135 5.91 -14.79 8.03
N ASP A 136 5.79 -16.02 7.55
CA ASP A 136 6.91 -16.95 7.40
C ASP A 136 7.88 -16.46 6.34
N ARG A 137 7.38 -15.92 5.22
CA ARG A 137 8.22 -15.31 4.18
C ARG A 137 8.98 -14.08 4.69
N ILE A 138 8.32 -13.20 5.45
CA ILE A 138 8.98 -12.06 6.11
C ILE A 138 10.03 -12.55 7.12
N ALA A 139 9.77 -13.64 7.87
CA ALA A 139 10.75 -14.24 8.78
C ALA A 139 12.00 -14.75 8.03
N GLU A 140 11.82 -15.41 6.88
CA GLU A 140 12.93 -15.86 6.00
C GLU A 140 13.77 -14.67 5.49
N LEU A 141 13.14 -13.49 5.32
CA LEU A 141 13.80 -12.25 4.91
C LEU A 141 14.43 -11.46 6.07
N GLY A 142 14.42 -12.00 7.30
CA GLY A 142 15.06 -11.39 8.46
C GLY A 142 14.09 -10.80 9.49
N GLY A 143 12.78 -11.02 9.35
CA GLY A 143 11.76 -10.54 10.28
C GLY A 143 11.49 -9.04 10.14
N VAL A 144 10.97 -8.43 11.21
CA VAL A 144 10.63 -6.99 11.28
C VAL A 144 11.21 -6.41 12.57
N ARG A 145 11.95 -5.31 12.47
CA ARG A 145 12.45 -4.54 13.60
C ARG A 145 11.48 -3.40 13.97
N TRP A 146 11.07 -2.63 12.97
CA TRP A 146 10.12 -1.54 13.14
C TRP A 146 8.89 -1.74 12.26
N MET A 147 7.74 -1.39 12.78
CA MET A 147 6.51 -1.28 12.02
C MET A 147 6.04 0.16 12.08
N VAL A 148 6.23 0.90 10.99
CA VAL A 148 5.80 2.30 10.88
C VAL A 148 4.39 2.32 10.33
N LEU A 149 3.45 2.80 11.13
CA LEU A 149 2.05 3.00 10.73
C LEU A 149 1.93 4.45 10.27
N SER A 150 1.63 4.65 8.98
CA SER A 150 1.57 5.97 8.36
C SER A 150 0.45 6.82 8.96
N HIS A 151 -0.68 6.19 9.31
CA HIS A 151 -1.83 6.81 9.94
C HIS A 151 -2.75 5.74 10.58
N ARG A 152 -3.84 6.17 11.20
CA ARG A 152 -4.72 5.32 12.02
C ARG A 152 -5.59 4.33 11.25
N ASP A 153 -5.78 4.51 9.93
CA ASP A 153 -6.73 3.70 9.16
C ASP A 153 -6.07 2.44 8.55
N ASP A 154 -4.74 2.45 8.32
CA ASP A 154 -3.98 1.35 7.72
C ASP A 154 -3.25 0.46 8.74
N VAL A 155 -3.86 0.29 9.90
CA VAL A 155 -3.27 -0.46 11.02
C VAL A 155 -3.64 -1.94 11.06
N ALA A 156 -4.70 -2.36 10.38
CA ALA A 156 -5.19 -3.74 10.24
C ALA A 156 -4.74 -4.73 11.33
N ASP A 157 -3.88 -5.66 10.98
CA ASP A 157 -3.40 -6.76 11.83
C ASP A 157 -2.06 -6.44 12.55
N HIS A 158 -1.73 -5.17 12.76
CA HIS A 158 -0.46 -4.71 13.33
C HIS A 158 -0.07 -5.44 14.63
N ARG A 159 -1.06 -5.81 15.48
CA ARG A 159 -0.81 -6.55 16.72
C ARG A 159 -0.28 -7.96 16.48
N GLN A 160 -0.75 -8.63 15.42
CA GLN A 160 -0.32 -9.98 15.09
C GLN A 160 1.13 -9.97 14.58
N PHE A 161 1.50 -8.98 13.78
CA PHE A 161 2.88 -8.76 13.34
C PHE A 161 3.80 -8.42 14.52
N ALA A 162 3.39 -7.52 15.42
CA ALA A 162 4.15 -7.19 16.62
C ALA A 162 4.36 -8.42 17.51
N LYS A 163 3.32 -9.24 17.70
CA LYS A 163 3.43 -10.50 18.47
C LYS A 163 4.36 -11.51 17.78
N ARG A 164 4.33 -11.60 16.45
CA ARG A 164 5.13 -12.57 15.67
C ARG A 164 6.61 -12.23 15.66
N PHE A 165 6.95 -10.92 15.57
CA PHE A 165 8.33 -10.46 15.36
C PHE A 165 8.93 -9.73 16.54
N GLY A 166 8.15 -9.34 17.54
CA GLY A 166 8.62 -8.49 18.64
C GLY A 166 9.02 -7.09 18.15
N CYS A 167 8.45 -6.63 17.03
CA CYS A 167 8.81 -5.35 16.43
C CYS A 167 8.26 -4.17 17.22
N GLU A 168 9.00 -3.05 17.22
CA GLU A 168 8.56 -1.75 17.74
C GLU A 168 7.63 -1.09 16.72
N ARG A 169 6.35 -0.89 17.10
CA ARG A 169 5.37 -0.16 16.27
C ARG A 169 5.52 1.33 16.53
N VAL A 170 5.49 2.11 15.46
CA VAL A 170 5.66 3.56 15.48
C VAL A 170 4.40 4.21 14.93
N LEU A 171 3.80 5.15 15.65
CA LEU A 171 2.60 5.88 15.22
C LEU A 171 2.60 7.28 15.85
N HIS A 172 2.06 8.25 15.12
CA HIS A 172 1.91 9.61 15.64
C HIS A 172 0.82 9.70 16.73
N ARG A 173 1.05 10.54 17.75
CA ARG A 173 0.15 10.76 18.90
C ARG A 173 -1.29 11.04 18.48
N ASP A 174 -1.46 11.91 17.50
CA ASP A 174 -2.77 12.38 17.06
C ASP A 174 -3.59 11.32 16.33
N ASP A 175 -2.96 10.17 15.97
CA ASP A 175 -3.61 9.02 15.35
C ASP A 175 -3.71 7.80 16.27
N ILE A 176 -3.36 7.97 17.56
CA ILE A 176 -3.58 6.92 18.56
C ILE A 176 -5.09 6.74 18.78
N THR A 177 -5.55 5.53 18.57
CA THR A 177 -6.93 5.08 18.81
C THR A 177 -6.97 4.07 19.96
N ARG A 178 -8.16 3.60 20.31
CA ARG A 178 -8.30 2.49 21.27
C ARG A 178 -7.50 1.25 20.84
N ASP A 179 -7.43 0.99 19.55
CA ASP A 179 -6.78 -0.23 19.01
C ASP A 179 -5.26 -0.08 18.89
N THR A 180 -4.73 1.13 18.81
CA THR A 180 -3.30 1.42 18.68
C THR A 180 -2.67 1.97 19.95
N ARG A 181 -3.41 2.09 21.06
CA ARG A 181 -2.92 2.67 22.34
C ARG A 181 -1.69 1.96 22.94
N GLU A 182 -1.41 0.74 22.49
CA GLU A 182 -0.31 -0.10 22.99
C GLU A 182 0.88 -0.11 22.01
N VAL A 183 0.95 0.83 21.04
CA VAL A 183 2.15 0.97 20.20
C VAL A 183 3.33 1.41 21.06
N GLU A 184 4.49 0.85 20.78
CA GLU A 184 5.67 0.99 21.62
C GLU A 184 6.31 2.38 21.49
N ARG A 185 6.25 3.00 20.30
CA ARG A 185 6.86 4.31 20.03
C ARG A 185 5.82 5.29 19.50
N ILE A 186 5.53 6.30 20.31
CA ILE A 186 4.60 7.37 19.97
C ILE A 186 5.42 8.57 19.51
N LEU A 187 5.15 9.07 18.28
CA LEU A 187 5.72 10.29 17.76
C LEU A 187 4.87 11.50 18.18
N GLU A 188 5.50 12.65 18.39
CA GLU A 188 4.83 13.88 18.80
C GLU A 188 5.37 15.09 18.04
N GLY A 189 4.50 16.04 17.73
CA GLY A 189 4.82 17.32 17.11
C GLY A 189 4.97 17.22 15.58
N ASP A 190 5.31 18.35 14.97
CA ASP A 190 5.30 18.51 13.51
C ASP A 190 6.70 18.41 12.87
N ALA A 191 7.74 18.22 13.68
CA ALA A 191 9.11 18.12 13.21
C ALA A 191 9.41 16.72 12.63
N ALA A 192 10.19 16.65 11.57
CA ALA A 192 10.69 15.39 11.05
C ALA A 192 11.60 14.70 12.07
N ILE A 193 11.52 13.37 12.14
CA ILE A 193 12.22 12.52 13.11
C ILE A 193 13.03 11.47 12.36
N ASP A 194 14.32 11.39 12.62
CA ASP A 194 15.15 10.31 12.10
C ASP A 194 15.01 9.07 12.99
N LEU A 195 14.43 8.01 12.42
CA LEU A 195 14.33 6.69 13.05
C LEU A 195 15.68 5.95 12.97
N ALA A 196 16.40 6.15 11.87
CA ALA A 196 17.77 5.72 11.60
C ALA A 196 18.41 6.70 10.60
N PRO A 197 19.72 6.62 10.33
CA PRO A 197 20.39 7.54 9.40
C PRO A 197 19.80 7.57 7.98
N ASP A 198 19.17 6.49 7.57
CA ASP A 198 18.53 6.28 6.26
C ASP A 198 17.00 6.23 6.31
N LEU A 199 16.40 6.51 7.48
CA LEU A 199 14.96 6.45 7.72
C LEU A 199 14.48 7.71 8.43
N ARG A 200 13.71 8.52 7.72
CA ARG A 200 13.12 9.76 8.24
C ARG A 200 11.60 9.69 8.22
N ILE A 201 10.95 10.02 9.32
CA ILE A 201 9.49 10.17 9.40
C ILE A 201 9.15 11.65 9.37
N VAL A 202 8.31 12.03 8.44
CA VAL A 202 7.84 13.42 8.23
C VAL A 202 6.36 13.48 8.56
N PRO A 203 5.93 14.21 9.62
CA PRO A 203 4.53 14.45 9.88
C PRO A 203 3.89 15.29 8.76
N VAL A 204 2.78 14.79 8.22
CA VAL A 204 2.04 15.40 7.10
C VAL A 204 0.52 15.43 7.41
N PRO A 205 0.10 16.16 8.45
CA PRO A 205 -1.32 16.22 8.80
C PRO A 205 -2.16 16.68 7.62
N GLY A 206 -3.34 16.06 7.47
CA GLY A 206 -4.26 16.38 6.36
C GLY A 206 -5.28 15.27 6.16
N HIS A 207 -4.91 14.14 5.62
CA HIS A 207 -5.77 12.95 5.54
C HIS A 207 -6.26 12.55 6.94
N SER A 208 -5.34 12.28 7.86
CA SER A 208 -5.61 12.26 9.29
C SER A 208 -4.75 13.32 9.99
N ARG A 209 -5.03 13.57 11.27
CA ARG A 209 -4.28 14.56 12.04
C ARG A 209 -2.84 14.11 12.33
N GLY A 210 -2.63 12.81 12.49
CA GLY A 210 -1.33 12.20 12.75
C GLY A 210 -0.68 11.55 11.54
N SER A 211 -1.15 11.82 10.31
CA SER A 211 -0.55 11.26 9.09
C SER A 211 0.95 11.57 9.00
N CYS A 212 1.72 10.55 8.63
CA CYS A 212 3.17 10.63 8.47
C CYS A 212 3.61 9.98 7.16
N VAL A 213 4.67 10.51 6.57
CA VAL A 213 5.41 9.89 5.45
C VAL A 213 6.72 9.33 5.98
N LEU A 214 7.02 8.08 5.67
CA LEU A 214 8.35 7.51 5.90
C LEU A 214 9.20 7.72 4.64
N ILE A 215 10.37 8.35 4.76
CA ILE A 215 11.35 8.50 3.67
C ILE A 215 12.52 7.56 3.96
N TYR A 216 12.85 6.73 2.97
CA TYR A 216 13.97 5.79 3.01
C TYR A 216 15.04 6.19 1.99
N ARG A 217 16.28 6.38 2.47
CA ARG A 217 17.49 6.72 1.68
C ARG A 217 17.33 7.97 0.80
N ASP A 218 16.51 8.94 1.20
CA ASP A 218 16.20 10.11 0.37
C ASP A 218 15.76 9.74 -1.07
N GLN A 219 15.19 8.55 -1.24
CA GLN A 219 14.77 8.00 -2.53
C GLN A 219 13.32 7.52 -2.55
N PHE A 220 12.85 6.88 -1.49
CA PHE A 220 11.51 6.27 -1.43
C PHE A 220 10.68 6.94 -0.34
N ALA A 221 9.53 7.50 -0.71
CA ALA A 221 8.54 8.04 0.21
C ALA A 221 7.33 7.10 0.30
N PHE A 222 7.08 6.55 1.48
CA PHE A 222 5.88 5.77 1.80
C PHE A 222 4.85 6.72 2.38
N THR A 223 3.85 7.04 1.59
CA THR A 223 3.01 8.23 1.79
C THR A 223 1.68 7.96 2.49
N GLY A 224 1.38 6.67 2.80
CA GLY A 224 0.04 6.31 3.24
C GLY A 224 -1.00 6.89 2.27
N ASP A 225 -1.98 7.60 2.81
CA ASP A 225 -3.07 8.22 2.02
C ASP A 225 -2.90 9.73 1.84
N HIS A 226 -1.67 10.23 1.98
CA HIS A 226 -1.40 11.67 1.83
C HIS A 226 -1.33 12.10 0.36
N VAL A 227 -0.65 11.29 -0.50
CA VAL A 227 -0.44 11.55 -1.93
C VAL A 227 -0.14 10.23 -2.65
N TRP A 228 -0.59 10.12 -3.89
CA TRP A 228 -0.41 8.95 -4.76
C TRP A 228 -0.27 9.34 -6.22
N GLY A 229 0.12 8.41 -7.09
CA GLY A 229 0.10 8.56 -8.53
C GLY A 229 -1.31 8.38 -9.10
N ASP A 230 -1.63 9.10 -10.16
CA ASP A 230 -2.85 8.91 -10.94
C ASP A 230 -2.91 7.51 -11.59
N GLU A 231 -4.03 7.17 -12.22
CA GLU A 231 -4.22 5.85 -12.83
C GLU A 231 -3.18 5.50 -13.89
N ASP A 232 -2.66 6.52 -14.59
CA ASP A 232 -1.61 6.38 -15.61
C ASP A 232 -0.19 6.51 -15.06
N GLU A 233 -0.02 6.76 -13.76
CA GLU A 233 1.28 7.00 -13.08
C GLU A 233 2.07 8.20 -13.65
N ARG A 234 1.37 9.20 -14.17
CA ARG A 234 1.96 10.36 -14.86
C ARG A 234 2.06 11.61 -14.00
N VAL A 235 1.11 11.78 -13.07
CA VAL A 235 1.03 12.92 -12.17
C VAL A 235 0.70 12.46 -10.76
N LEU A 236 1.00 13.31 -9.78
CA LEU A 236 0.55 13.10 -8.42
C LEU A 236 -0.87 13.63 -8.20
N GLU A 237 -1.62 12.90 -7.37
CA GLU A 237 -2.97 13.22 -6.94
C GLU A 237 -3.12 13.17 -5.43
N ALA A 238 -4.12 13.89 -4.92
CA ALA A 238 -4.63 13.80 -3.56
C ALA A 238 -6.14 14.01 -3.60
N GLY A 239 -6.88 13.32 -2.74
CA GLY A 239 -8.34 13.35 -2.74
C GLY A 239 -8.92 14.19 -1.60
N ARG A 240 -9.72 15.22 -1.94
CA ARG A 240 -10.43 16.00 -0.93
C ARG A 240 -11.46 15.18 -0.18
N ASP A 241 -12.13 14.25 -0.86
CA ASP A 241 -13.20 13.42 -0.31
C ASP A 241 -12.69 12.36 0.67
N VAL A 242 -11.38 12.09 0.65
CA VAL A 242 -10.70 11.19 1.59
C VAL A 242 -9.79 11.94 2.57
N SER A 243 -9.85 13.26 2.63
CA SER A 243 -9.14 14.08 3.61
C SER A 243 -10.00 14.27 4.86
N TRP A 244 -9.91 13.34 5.81
CA TRP A 244 -10.81 13.26 6.98
C TRP A 244 -10.56 14.35 8.02
N TYR A 245 -9.32 14.84 8.12
CA TYR A 245 -8.97 15.86 9.11
C TYR A 245 -9.08 17.27 8.52
N SER A 246 -8.29 17.63 7.51
CA SER A 246 -8.25 19.01 7.00
C SER A 246 -7.58 19.09 5.64
N TRP A 247 -8.36 19.39 4.60
CA TRP A 247 -7.83 19.63 3.26
C TRP A 247 -6.82 20.80 3.18
N PRO A 248 -7.08 21.98 3.80
CA PRO A 248 -6.08 23.05 3.81
C PRO A 248 -4.79 22.66 4.54
N GLU A 249 -4.85 21.78 5.56
CA GLU A 249 -3.64 21.30 6.24
C GLU A 249 -2.89 20.32 5.34
N GLN A 250 -3.59 19.46 4.61
CA GLN A 250 -2.97 18.54 3.64
C GLN A 250 -2.22 19.31 2.56
N GLN A 251 -2.80 20.41 2.04
CA GLN A 251 -2.13 21.30 1.09
C GLN A 251 -0.83 21.90 1.70
N ARG A 252 -0.86 22.39 2.94
CA ARG A 252 0.35 22.90 3.62
C ARG A 252 1.39 21.80 3.84
N SER A 253 0.94 20.61 4.20
CA SER A 253 1.81 19.44 4.38
C SER A 253 2.45 18.99 3.07
N MET A 254 1.75 19.10 1.95
CA MET A 254 2.30 18.82 0.61
C MET A 254 3.48 19.74 0.29
N VAL A 255 3.35 21.04 0.62
CA VAL A 255 4.45 22.01 0.43
C VAL A 255 5.64 21.65 1.33
N ARG A 256 5.40 21.29 2.61
CA ARG A 256 6.48 20.84 3.52
C ARG A 256 7.15 19.56 3.03
N LEU A 257 6.38 18.60 2.51
CA LEU A 257 6.90 17.35 1.97
C LEU A 257 7.84 17.61 0.77
N ALA A 258 7.54 18.64 -0.03
CA ALA A 258 8.38 19.06 -1.17
C ALA A 258 9.77 19.59 -0.77
N ASP A 259 10.04 19.86 0.51
CA ASP A 259 11.37 20.23 1.00
C ASP A 259 12.28 19.01 1.28
N HIS A 260 11.74 17.81 1.16
CA HIS A 260 12.47 16.55 1.32
C HIS A 260 12.86 15.95 -0.04
N SER A 261 13.99 15.24 -0.07
CA SER A 261 14.49 14.57 -1.28
C SER A 261 13.92 13.15 -1.38
N PHE A 262 13.30 12.83 -2.51
CA PHE A 262 12.95 11.47 -2.94
C PHE A 262 12.52 11.47 -4.40
N THR A 263 12.42 10.27 -5.00
CA THR A 263 11.99 10.09 -6.40
C THR A 263 10.81 9.13 -6.54
N TRP A 264 10.53 8.33 -5.53
CA TRP A 264 9.41 7.40 -5.51
C TRP A 264 8.35 7.80 -4.50
N VAL A 265 7.09 7.76 -4.90
CA VAL A 265 5.90 7.78 -4.04
C VAL A 265 5.32 6.38 -4.02
N LEU A 266 5.21 5.79 -2.82
CA LEU A 266 4.70 4.45 -2.55
C LEU A 266 3.53 4.59 -1.56
N PRO A 267 2.30 4.73 -2.07
CA PRO A 267 1.13 5.03 -1.24
C PRO A 267 0.54 3.78 -0.57
N GLY A 268 -0.39 3.99 0.36
CA GLY A 268 -1.33 3.00 0.86
C GLY A 268 -2.46 2.75 -0.15
N HIS A 269 -3.09 3.82 -0.64
CA HIS A 269 -4.09 3.77 -1.70
C HIS A 269 -3.66 4.55 -2.94
N GLY A 270 -4.15 4.12 -4.11
CA GLY A 270 -3.75 4.69 -5.40
C GLY A 270 -2.50 4.05 -5.97
N ARG A 271 -1.92 4.68 -6.98
CA ARG A 271 -0.78 4.11 -7.71
C ARG A 271 0.54 4.68 -7.25
N ARG A 272 1.59 3.92 -7.49
CA ARG A 272 2.98 4.37 -7.33
C ARG A 272 3.26 5.50 -8.31
N PHE A 273 4.19 6.37 -7.95
CA PHE A 273 4.68 7.39 -8.87
C PHE A 273 6.20 7.47 -8.79
N HIS A 274 6.84 7.67 -9.94
CA HIS A 274 8.29 7.81 -10.02
C HIS A 274 8.68 9.03 -10.86
N ALA A 275 9.36 9.98 -10.23
CA ALA A 275 9.93 11.13 -10.90
C ALA A 275 11.37 10.85 -11.37
N ALA A 276 11.78 11.48 -12.47
CA ALA A 276 13.12 11.31 -13.04
C ALA A 276 14.25 11.87 -12.13
N SER A 277 13.92 12.82 -11.24
CA SER A 277 14.85 13.36 -10.27
C SER A 277 14.11 13.90 -9.04
N PRO A 278 14.81 14.19 -7.91
CA PRO A 278 14.22 14.85 -6.75
C PRO A 278 13.64 16.23 -7.08
N GLU A 279 14.26 16.98 -8.00
CA GLU A 279 13.77 18.30 -8.44
C GLU A 279 12.44 18.16 -9.21
N ALA A 280 12.31 17.13 -10.06
CA ALA A 280 11.07 16.81 -10.76
C ALA A 280 9.97 16.40 -9.77
N MET A 281 10.30 15.58 -8.75
CA MET A 281 9.38 15.24 -7.68
C MET A 281 8.90 16.47 -6.91
N ARG A 282 9.84 17.33 -6.52
CA ARG A 282 9.53 18.60 -5.84
C ARG A 282 8.61 19.47 -6.67
N ALA A 283 8.89 19.63 -7.96
CA ALA A 283 8.05 20.42 -8.87
C ALA A 283 6.62 19.87 -8.96
N GLU A 284 6.48 18.53 -9.01
CA GLU A 284 5.18 17.86 -9.10
C GLU A 284 4.37 17.99 -7.79
N LEU A 285 5.01 17.86 -6.62
CA LEU A 285 4.36 18.11 -5.33
C LEU A 285 3.85 19.56 -5.21
N LEU A 286 4.66 20.53 -5.65
CA LEU A 286 4.26 21.94 -5.63
C LEU A 286 3.16 22.25 -6.66
N ARG A 287 3.20 21.59 -7.84
CA ARG A 287 2.11 21.66 -8.82
C ARG A 287 0.79 21.17 -8.21
N LEU A 288 0.84 19.99 -7.57
CA LEU A 288 -0.32 19.42 -6.89
C LEU A 288 -0.83 20.35 -5.78
N ALA A 289 0.06 20.80 -4.89
CA ALA A 289 -0.31 21.70 -3.80
C ALA A 289 -0.98 23.01 -4.30
N ALA A 290 -0.55 23.54 -5.45
CA ALA A 290 -1.15 24.73 -6.05
C ALA A 290 -2.53 24.46 -6.67
N ALA A 291 -2.84 23.21 -7.03
CA ALA A 291 -4.13 22.79 -7.58
C ALA A 291 -5.15 22.39 -6.51
N MET A 292 -4.73 22.13 -5.27
CA MET A 292 -5.57 21.77 -4.12
C MET A 292 -6.33 22.99 -3.58
#